data_c35a20f6bf88275783b0f8d68ab4c96f
#
_entry.id   c35a20f6bf88275783b0f8d68ab4c96f
#
_cell.length_a   1.000
_cell.length_b   1.000
_cell.length_c   1.000
_cell.angle_alpha   90.00
_cell.angle_beta   90.00
_cell.angle_gamma   90.00
#
_symmetry.space_group_name_H-M   'P 1'
#
loop_
_entity.id
_entity.type
_entity.pdbx_description
1 polymer ?
#
loop_
_entity_poly.entity_id
_entity_poly.type
_entity_poly.pdbx_seq_one_letter_code
_entity_poly.pdbx_strand_id
1 'polypeptide(L)'
;MDHVPPPQQMFQHVTAYWVTQLMGTAARLGLADCLEAGPLRVAEIATTVGANADALYRVMRACTAVGVFTEQADKTFANNALSQTLRSNVPGSMRNFAIAQSAPGHWRPWEQLTEAVRSGKSTAHAALGHELFE
;
A
#
# COMPACT_ATOMS: atom_id res chain seq x y z
N MET A 1 22.94 -13.74 12.57
CA MET A 1 22.03 -12.59 12.46
C MET A 1 22.68 -11.54 11.57
N ASP A 2 22.07 -11.26 10.45
CA ASP A 2 22.62 -10.32 9.49
C ASP A 2 22.53 -8.90 10.05
N HIS A 3 23.67 -8.23 10.07
CA HIS A 3 23.74 -6.86 10.57
C HIS A 3 23.59 -5.89 9.39
N VAL A 4 22.48 -5.14 9.40
CA VAL A 4 22.23 -4.13 8.38
C VAL A 4 23.02 -2.87 8.73
N PRO A 5 23.87 -2.36 7.82
CA PRO A 5 24.62 -1.13 8.08
C PRO A 5 23.70 0.07 8.37
N PRO A 6 24.11 1.01 9.23
CA PRO A 6 23.28 2.17 9.57
C PRO A 6 22.75 2.98 8.38
N PRO A 7 23.53 3.30 7.33
CA PRO A 7 22.97 4.00 6.16
C PRO A 7 21.85 3.23 5.47
N GLN A 8 21.96 1.90 5.40
CA GLN A 8 20.96 1.06 4.80
C GLN A 8 19.69 1.01 5.67
N GLN A 9 19.85 0.95 6.99
CA GLN A 9 18.72 1.03 7.92
C GLN A 9 17.99 2.37 7.77
N MET A 10 18.75 3.48 7.66
CA MET A 10 18.15 4.79 7.46
C MET A 10 17.39 4.87 6.12
N PHE A 11 17.97 4.28 5.06
CA PHE A 11 17.26 4.19 3.77
C PHE A 11 15.91 3.50 3.93
N GLN A 12 15.85 2.39 4.66
CA GLN A 12 14.59 1.68 4.92
C GLN A 12 13.58 2.55 5.65
N HIS A 13 14.01 3.32 6.64
CA HIS A 13 13.12 4.23 7.37
C HIS A 13 12.60 5.36 6.47
N VAL A 14 13.47 5.96 5.66
CA VAL A 14 13.10 7.08 4.78
C VAL A 14 12.12 6.64 3.69
N THR A 15 12.24 5.40 3.21
CA THR A 15 11.40 4.87 2.12
C THR A 15 10.23 4.02 2.59
N ALA A 16 10.01 3.89 3.89
CA ALA A 16 8.95 3.04 4.44
C ALA A 16 7.55 3.42 3.93
N TYR A 17 7.33 4.69 3.56
CA TYR A 17 6.05 5.15 3.02
C TYR A 17 5.67 4.46 1.70
N TRP A 18 6.65 3.93 0.95
CA TRP A 18 6.37 3.18 -0.27
C TRP A 18 5.46 1.99 0.02
N VAL A 19 5.69 1.30 1.14
CA VAL A 19 4.88 0.14 1.52
C VAL A 19 3.44 0.54 1.78
N THR A 20 3.21 1.63 2.50
CA THR A 20 1.85 2.13 2.75
C THR A 20 1.13 2.46 1.44
N GLN A 21 1.81 3.11 0.50
CA GLN A 21 1.21 3.45 -0.80
C GLN A 21 0.95 2.21 -1.65
N LEU A 22 1.84 1.23 -1.61
CA LEU A 22 1.62 -0.05 -2.29
C LEU A 22 0.39 -0.78 -1.73
N MET A 23 0.26 -0.83 -0.41
CA MET A 23 -0.88 -1.49 0.24
C MET A 23 -2.18 -0.77 -0.07
N GLY A 24 -2.19 0.55 -0.02
CA GLY A 24 -3.35 1.36 -0.38
C GLY A 24 -3.76 1.17 -1.83
N THR A 25 -2.81 1.11 -2.74
CA THR A 25 -3.07 0.88 -4.17
C THR A 25 -3.63 -0.52 -4.40
N ALA A 26 -3.01 -1.54 -3.82
CA ALA A 26 -3.49 -2.93 -3.91
C ALA A 26 -4.92 -3.05 -3.38
N ALA A 27 -5.20 -2.38 -2.27
CA ALA A 27 -6.53 -2.39 -1.66
C ALA A 27 -7.58 -1.67 -2.54
N ARG A 28 -7.25 -0.49 -3.08
CA ARG A 28 -8.16 0.26 -3.95
C ARG A 28 -8.50 -0.48 -5.23
N LEU A 29 -7.49 -1.11 -5.83
CA LEU A 29 -7.69 -1.89 -7.05
C LEU A 29 -8.41 -3.22 -6.79
N GLY A 30 -8.50 -3.68 -5.54
CA GLY A 30 -9.13 -4.95 -5.21
C GLY A 30 -8.34 -6.15 -5.69
N LEU A 31 -7.00 -6.08 -5.65
CA LEU A 31 -6.14 -7.14 -6.18
C LEU A 31 -6.35 -8.48 -5.47
N ALA A 32 -6.48 -8.46 -4.15
CA ALA A 32 -6.70 -9.69 -3.38
C ALA A 32 -8.06 -10.32 -3.69
N ASP A 33 -9.10 -9.52 -3.87
CA ASP A 33 -10.41 -10.01 -4.29
C ASP A 33 -10.35 -10.62 -5.70
N CYS A 34 -9.61 -9.99 -6.61
CA CYS A 34 -9.43 -10.49 -7.97
C CYS A 34 -8.80 -11.90 -7.99
N LEU A 35 -7.95 -12.19 -7.02
CA LEU A 35 -7.23 -13.46 -6.92
C LEU A 35 -7.93 -14.47 -6.00
N GLU A 36 -9.17 -14.21 -5.62
CA GLU A 36 -9.91 -15.07 -4.68
C GLU A 36 -10.06 -16.50 -5.19
N ALA A 37 -10.32 -16.68 -6.47
CA ALA A 37 -10.57 -17.99 -7.07
C ALA A 37 -9.28 -18.75 -7.42
N GLY A 38 -8.14 -18.08 -7.39
CA GLY A 38 -6.85 -18.70 -7.71
C GLY A 38 -5.91 -17.77 -8.46
N PRO A 39 -4.72 -18.26 -8.84
CA PRO A 39 -3.73 -17.45 -9.54
C PRO A 39 -4.25 -16.93 -10.89
N LEU A 40 -3.80 -15.73 -11.25
CA LEU A 40 -4.09 -15.11 -12.55
C LEU A 40 -2.80 -14.47 -13.08
N ARG A 41 -2.70 -14.41 -14.40
CA ARG A 41 -1.63 -13.67 -15.06
C ARG A 41 -1.90 -12.17 -14.90
N VAL A 42 -0.83 -11.39 -14.81
CA VAL A 42 -0.96 -9.94 -14.60
C VAL A 42 -1.79 -9.26 -15.68
N ALA A 43 -1.74 -9.74 -16.93
CA ALA A 43 -2.56 -9.19 -18.00
C ALA A 43 -4.06 -9.37 -17.73
N GLU A 44 -4.45 -10.49 -17.18
CA GLU A 44 -5.84 -10.79 -16.80
C GLU A 44 -6.28 -9.92 -15.61
N ILE A 45 -5.41 -9.78 -14.63
CA ILE A 45 -5.67 -8.90 -13.46
C ILE A 45 -5.87 -7.46 -13.94
N ALA A 46 -4.96 -6.96 -14.81
CA ALA A 46 -5.02 -5.61 -15.33
C ALA A 46 -6.34 -5.33 -16.05
N THR A 47 -6.80 -6.26 -16.87
CA THR A 47 -8.09 -6.15 -17.53
C THR A 47 -9.24 -6.07 -16.54
N THR A 48 -9.22 -6.94 -15.54
CA THR A 48 -10.31 -7.00 -14.54
C THR A 48 -10.39 -5.73 -13.70
N VAL A 49 -9.26 -5.16 -13.29
CA VAL A 49 -9.23 -4.00 -12.41
C VAL A 49 -9.10 -2.66 -13.15
N GLY A 50 -8.99 -2.70 -14.47
CA GLY A 50 -8.91 -1.49 -15.29
C GLY A 50 -7.56 -0.78 -15.19
N ALA A 51 -6.44 -1.52 -15.12
CA ALA A 51 -5.11 -0.99 -14.95
C ALA A 51 -4.24 -1.23 -16.19
N ASN A 52 -3.15 -0.45 -16.29
CA ASN A 52 -2.10 -0.72 -17.26
C ASN A 52 -1.28 -1.94 -16.81
N ALA A 53 -1.11 -2.92 -17.68
CA ALA A 53 -0.49 -4.19 -17.31
C ALA A 53 0.97 -4.03 -16.88
N ASP A 54 1.76 -3.19 -17.56
CA ASP A 54 3.17 -2.99 -17.22
C ASP A 54 3.34 -2.29 -15.88
N ALA A 55 2.54 -1.25 -15.63
CA ALA A 55 2.55 -0.53 -14.36
C ALA A 55 2.07 -1.43 -13.22
N LEU A 56 1.02 -2.20 -13.45
CA LEU A 56 0.51 -3.15 -12.45
C LEU A 56 1.54 -4.21 -12.11
N TYR A 57 2.25 -4.72 -13.12
CA TYR A 57 3.30 -5.71 -12.88
C TYR A 57 4.38 -5.18 -11.93
N ARG A 58 4.81 -3.94 -12.13
CA ARG A 58 5.81 -3.30 -11.25
C ARG A 58 5.28 -3.15 -9.82
N VAL A 59 4.03 -2.74 -9.67
CA VAL A 59 3.39 -2.63 -8.35
C VAL A 59 3.29 -3.99 -7.67
N MET A 60 2.83 -5.01 -8.38
CA MET A 60 2.68 -6.34 -7.79
C MET A 60 4.02 -6.98 -7.44
N ARG A 61 5.06 -6.76 -8.24
CA ARG A 61 6.42 -7.19 -7.88
C ARG A 61 6.92 -6.49 -6.63
N ALA A 62 6.68 -5.20 -6.52
CA ALA A 62 7.04 -4.44 -5.31
C ALA A 62 6.29 -4.98 -4.08
N CYS A 63 5.02 -5.34 -4.23
CA CYS A 63 4.25 -5.99 -3.17
C CYS A 63 4.88 -7.33 -2.77
N THR A 64 5.29 -8.16 -3.73
CA THR A 64 5.93 -9.44 -3.41
C THR A 64 7.25 -9.27 -2.68
N ALA A 65 7.98 -8.19 -2.97
CA ALA A 65 9.24 -7.88 -2.29
C ALA A 65 9.04 -7.62 -0.79
N VAL A 66 7.85 -7.23 -0.37
CA VAL A 66 7.51 -7.06 1.05
C VAL A 66 6.60 -8.17 1.58
N GLY A 67 6.53 -9.29 0.85
CA GLY A 67 5.82 -10.48 1.30
C GLY A 67 4.32 -10.51 1.01
N VAL A 68 3.81 -9.59 0.21
CA VAL A 68 2.39 -9.50 -0.12
C VAL A 68 2.18 -10.03 -1.53
N PHE A 69 1.34 -11.01 -1.69
CA PHE A 69 1.17 -11.84 -2.90
C PHE A 69 2.39 -12.73 -3.16
N THR A 70 2.20 -13.70 -4.02
CA THR A 70 3.26 -14.59 -4.50
C THR A 70 3.31 -14.53 -6.02
N GLU A 71 4.50 -14.30 -6.59
CA GLU A 71 4.70 -14.36 -8.02
C GLU A 71 5.10 -15.77 -8.41
N GLN A 72 4.44 -16.32 -9.45
CA GLN A 72 4.75 -17.60 -10.09
C GLN A 72 5.32 -17.35 -11.48
N ALA A 73 5.58 -18.42 -12.23
CA ALA A 73 6.07 -18.32 -13.60
C ALA A 73 5.11 -17.50 -14.50
N ASP A 74 5.64 -16.90 -15.57
CA ASP A 74 4.86 -16.18 -16.59
C ASP A 74 4.06 -15.01 -16.03
N LYS A 75 4.64 -14.23 -15.12
CA LYS A 75 3.98 -13.06 -14.55
C LYS A 75 2.61 -13.38 -13.97
N THR A 76 2.50 -14.52 -13.32
CA THR A 76 1.29 -15.00 -12.67
C THR A 76 1.40 -14.74 -11.17
N PHE A 77 0.32 -14.24 -10.58
CA PHE A 77 0.28 -13.91 -9.15
C PHE A 77 -0.81 -14.68 -8.44
N ALA A 78 -0.56 -14.97 -7.18
CA ALA A 78 -1.51 -15.64 -6.30
C ALA A 78 -1.57 -14.90 -4.96
N ASN A 79 -2.70 -15.06 -4.25
CA ASN A 79 -2.79 -14.65 -2.86
C ASN A 79 -1.88 -15.52 -1.99
N ASN A 80 -1.41 -14.93 -0.90
CA ASN A 80 -0.79 -15.63 0.21
C ASN A 80 -1.48 -15.22 1.53
N ALA A 81 -1.01 -15.74 2.66
CA ALA A 81 -1.63 -15.46 3.95
C ALA A 81 -1.72 -13.95 4.23
N LEU A 82 -0.70 -13.18 3.84
CA LEU A 82 -0.68 -11.74 4.09
C LEU A 82 -1.62 -10.99 3.16
N SER A 83 -1.62 -11.28 1.86
CA SER A 83 -2.50 -10.60 0.91
C SER A 83 -3.98 -10.93 1.15
N GLN A 84 -4.29 -12.11 1.69
CA GLN A 84 -5.67 -12.47 2.06
C GLN A 84 -6.29 -11.45 3.01
N THR A 85 -5.49 -10.78 3.85
CA THR A 85 -6.01 -9.75 4.78
C THR A 85 -6.54 -8.51 4.07
N LEU A 86 -6.23 -8.33 2.78
CA LEU A 86 -6.74 -7.22 1.97
C LEU A 86 -8.01 -7.57 1.19
N ARG A 87 -8.53 -8.77 1.35
CA ARG A 87 -9.83 -9.12 0.75
C ARG A 87 -10.97 -8.42 1.48
N SER A 88 -12.02 -8.05 0.71
CA SER A 88 -13.16 -7.31 1.23
C SER A 88 -13.98 -8.11 2.24
N ASN A 89 -14.23 -9.39 1.94
CA ASN A 89 -15.22 -10.22 2.64
C ASN A 89 -14.55 -11.27 3.54
N VAL A 90 -13.57 -10.85 4.31
CA VAL A 90 -12.90 -11.73 5.28
C VAL A 90 -12.99 -11.12 6.68
N PRO A 91 -13.09 -11.94 7.74
CA PRO A 91 -13.06 -11.41 9.10
C PRO A 91 -11.77 -10.66 9.36
N GLY A 92 -11.87 -9.47 9.94
CA GLY A 92 -10.70 -8.64 10.25
C GLY A 92 -10.01 -8.07 9.02
N SER A 93 -10.72 -7.88 7.90
CA SER A 93 -10.14 -7.30 6.69
C SER A 93 -9.42 -5.99 6.98
N MET A 94 -8.20 -5.86 6.45
CA MET A 94 -7.39 -4.65 6.55
C MET A 94 -7.56 -3.72 5.35
N ARG A 95 -8.44 -4.09 4.39
CA ARG A 95 -8.59 -3.35 3.15
C ARG A 95 -8.94 -1.88 3.37
N ASN A 96 -9.99 -1.61 4.13
CA ASN A 96 -10.44 -0.23 4.35
C ASN A 96 -9.41 0.58 5.15
N PHE A 97 -8.73 -0.06 6.09
CA PHE A 97 -7.64 0.57 6.84
C PHE A 97 -6.48 0.97 5.92
N ALA A 98 -6.07 0.09 5.01
CA ALA A 98 -5.01 0.38 4.05
C ALA A 98 -5.38 1.55 3.13
N ILE A 99 -6.65 1.59 2.67
CA ILE A 99 -7.16 2.69 1.85
C ILE A 99 -7.11 4.00 2.65
N ALA A 100 -7.61 3.99 3.87
CA ALA A 100 -7.67 5.18 4.72
C ALA A 100 -6.29 5.75 5.04
N GLN A 101 -5.33 4.89 5.39
CA GLN A 101 -3.98 5.32 5.76
C GLN A 101 -3.20 5.93 4.58
N SER A 102 -3.52 5.55 3.36
CA SER A 102 -2.89 6.08 2.15
C SER A 102 -3.70 7.20 1.49
N ALA A 103 -4.86 7.55 2.05
CA ALA A 103 -5.74 8.59 1.53
C ALA A 103 -5.27 9.99 1.96
N PRO A 104 -5.68 11.05 1.23
CA PRO A 104 -5.25 12.43 1.52
C PRO A 104 -5.49 12.86 2.96
N GLY A 105 -6.59 12.45 3.59
CA GLY A 105 -6.93 12.84 4.96
C GLY A 105 -5.91 12.39 6.00
N HIS A 106 -5.30 11.22 5.80
CA HIS A 106 -4.27 10.70 6.69
C HIS A 106 -2.86 10.97 6.17
N TRP A 107 -2.72 11.24 4.87
CA TRP A 107 -1.43 11.38 4.22
C TRP A 107 -0.91 12.81 4.19
N ARG A 108 -1.74 13.76 3.73
CA ARG A 108 -1.32 15.16 3.55
C ARG A 108 -0.86 15.86 4.81
N PRO A 109 -1.46 15.64 6.00
CA PRO A 109 -0.97 16.31 7.20
C PRO A 109 0.49 16.03 7.53
N TRP A 110 1.04 14.90 7.09
CA TRP A 110 2.45 14.57 7.30
C TRP A 110 3.40 15.57 6.63
N GLU A 111 2.98 16.22 5.54
CA GLU A 111 3.77 17.24 4.87
C GLU A 111 4.09 18.41 5.81
N GLN A 112 3.23 18.65 6.80
CA GLN A 112 3.32 19.77 7.73
C GLN A 112 3.90 19.36 9.10
N LEU A 113 4.44 18.15 9.21
CA LEU A 113 4.89 17.64 10.51
C LEU A 113 5.96 18.53 11.14
N THR A 114 6.93 18.98 10.36
CA THR A 114 8.02 19.84 10.86
C THR A 114 7.45 21.14 11.42
N GLU A 115 6.49 21.75 10.73
CA GLU A 115 5.85 22.97 11.20
C GLU A 115 4.99 22.73 12.44
N ALA A 116 4.29 21.60 12.50
CA ALA A 116 3.53 21.21 13.68
C ALA A 116 4.44 21.10 14.91
N VAL A 117 5.61 20.51 14.73
CA VAL A 117 6.61 20.37 15.81
C VAL A 117 7.14 21.74 16.25
N ARG A 118 7.42 22.64 15.29
CA ARG A 118 7.92 23.99 15.60
C ARG A 118 6.90 24.82 16.34
N SER A 119 5.64 24.77 15.92
CA SER A 119 4.57 25.62 16.48
C SER A 119 3.88 24.99 17.69
N GLY A 120 3.96 23.68 17.86
CA GLY A 120 3.21 22.94 18.87
C GLY A 120 1.70 22.85 18.57
N LYS A 121 1.30 23.13 17.31
CA LYS A 121 -0.12 23.16 16.89
C LYS A 121 -0.34 22.18 15.75
N SER A 122 -1.58 21.64 15.66
CA SER A 122 -1.98 20.85 14.51
C SER A 122 -1.97 21.69 13.23
N THR A 123 -1.46 21.12 12.14
CA THR A 123 -1.42 21.74 10.82
C THR A 123 -2.37 21.05 9.84
N ALA A 124 -3.26 20.19 10.32
CA ALA A 124 -4.22 19.47 9.48
C ALA A 124 -5.08 20.44 8.66
N HIS A 125 -5.54 21.53 9.26
CA HIS A 125 -6.33 22.55 8.56
C HIS A 125 -5.56 23.16 7.38
N ALA A 126 -4.28 23.50 7.58
CA ALA A 126 -3.44 24.08 6.52
C ALA A 126 -3.22 23.08 5.39
N ALA A 127 -3.08 21.79 5.71
CA ALA A 127 -2.84 20.74 4.73
C ALA A 127 -4.11 20.35 3.94
N LEU A 128 -5.27 20.37 4.59
CA LEU A 128 -6.52 19.83 4.05
C LEU A 128 -7.59 20.88 3.77
N GLY A 129 -7.45 22.09 4.34
CA GLY A 129 -8.47 23.12 4.30
C GLY A 129 -9.57 22.97 5.36
N HIS A 130 -9.46 21.97 6.24
CA HIS A 130 -10.37 21.71 7.35
C HIS A 130 -9.66 20.94 8.45
N GLU A 131 -10.25 20.87 9.63
CA GLU A 131 -9.70 20.06 10.71
C GLU A 131 -9.84 18.57 10.38
N LEU A 132 -8.96 17.76 10.97
CA LEU A 132 -8.86 16.34 10.62
C LEU A 132 -10.14 15.57 10.95
N PHE A 133 -10.84 15.96 12.02
CA PHE A 133 -12.02 15.23 12.50
C PHE A 133 -13.33 16.03 12.36
N GLU A 134 -13.39 16.99 11.48
CA GLU A 134 -14.63 17.70 11.13
C GLU A 134 -15.47 16.95 10.12
#